data_a2d1bc714f3d291c22ed9c8e7204b851
#
_entry.id   a2d1bc714f3d291c22ed9c8e7204b851
#
_cell.length_a   1.000
_cell.length_b   1.000
_cell.length_c   1.000
_cell.angle_alpha   90.00
_cell.angle_beta   90.00
_cell.angle_gamma   90.00
#
_symmetry.space_group_name_H-M   'P 1'
#
loop_
_entity.id
_entity.type
_entity.pdbx_description
1 polymer ?
#
loop_
_entity_poly.entity_id
_entity_poly.type
_entity_poly.pdbx_seq_one_letter_code
_entity_poly.pdbx_strand_id
1 'polypeptide(L)'
;MENNKNLLITIVLCGAIFVGWQFFFELPRQHALQQQQAAQQASQALESPATNAQASNAPTPGVAAPGANAPAQPAMTRDQALAASPRVGIDTPRLKGSIALKGGRLDDLVLKDYRETVDPASPNVVLLTPATAPEGYFSEVGFTATDTSLKLPSSDTLWQAEGGPLSPDHPVTLSWDNGAGLTFKREFTVDANYLFTITQTVENKGSTPVSLIPYSRVVHFGLPADFATSGTLLFEGLLGGLDGTLREEKFKDIRTQADNTADPAIHYDTKGGWLGITDKYWLVAQFIPNDVKASARYSYSPKLDSYQADFTAAAINVAPGAAASFKSSVFAGAKEVHVLSDYRDRLGVPLLDRAIDFGFFWIISKPLFLVLDWIYGGLKFLLGSFGNFGIAILCLTVLVRLCLFPLANKSYASMNKMKTLQPKMAELKEKYGDDKQRLNSEMMALYKREKVNPAAGCLPILIQFPVFLALYKVLSVTIEMRHAPFYGWIHDLSAPDPTTFLNLFGLIPWHPADFIHVPMVGGIIAFVSIGVWPLVMGVTMWLQMRLNPTSPDPVQARMFALMPFIFTFMLAHNTVGLVIYWAWNNTLSILQQRFIMWKMAKARKA
;
A
#
# COMPACT_ATOMS: atom_id res chain seq x y z
N MET A 1 35.75 -2.72 -29.09
CA MET A 1 34.48 -3.43 -29.28
C MET A 1 34.05 -4.29 -28.06
N GLU A 2 34.90 -4.51 -27.07
CA GLU A 2 34.59 -5.39 -25.89
C GLU A 2 34.16 -4.68 -24.62
N ASN A 3 34.29 -3.35 -24.51
CA ASN A 3 33.61 -2.59 -23.49
C ASN A 3 32.06 -2.72 -23.60
N ASN A 4 31.62 -3.15 -24.80
CA ASN A 4 30.22 -3.45 -25.06
C ASN A 4 29.79 -4.82 -24.49
N LYS A 5 30.70 -5.79 -24.25
CA LYS A 5 30.28 -7.12 -23.76
C LYS A 5 29.88 -7.10 -22.26
N ASN A 6 30.61 -6.36 -21.42
CA ASN A 6 30.22 -6.24 -20.01
C ASN A 6 29.02 -5.29 -19.82
N LEU A 7 28.96 -4.21 -20.62
CA LEU A 7 27.73 -3.41 -20.76
C LEU A 7 26.61 -4.27 -21.35
N LEU A 8 26.92 -5.11 -22.35
CA LEU A 8 25.97 -6.04 -22.96
C LEU A 8 25.54 -7.13 -21.97
N ILE A 9 26.45 -7.67 -21.16
CA ILE A 9 26.12 -8.65 -20.10
C ILE A 9 25.29 -7.99 -18.99
N THR A 10 25.59 -6.76 -18.61
CA THR A 10 24.77 -6.01 -17.62
C THR A 10 23.42 -5.64 -18.23
N ILE A 11 23.38 -5.20 -19.47
CA ILE A 11 22.12 -4.94 -20.21
C ILE A 11 21.37 -6.25 -20.44
N VAL A 12 22.06 -7.35 -20.78
CA VAL A 12 21.44 -8.69 -20.94
C VAL A 12 20.97 -9.24 -19.59
N LEU A 13 21.66 -9.01 -18.48
CA LEU A 13 21.20 -9.43 -17.16
C LEU A 13 20.04 -8.56 -16.67
N CYS A 14 20.11 -7.25 -16.85
CA CYS A 14 18.99 -6.36 -16.60
C CYS A 14 17.84 -6.64 -17.57
N GLY A 15 18.15 -6.92 -18.85
CA GLY A 15 17.20 -7.37 -19.85
C GLY A 15 16.63 -8.75 -19.55
N ALA A 16 17.41 -9.71 -19.08
CA ALA A 16 16.94 -11.03 -18.66
C ALA A 16 16.06 -10.96 -17.40
N ILE A 17 16.38 -10.08 -16.47
CA ILE A 17 15.51 -9.80 -15.32
C ILE A 17 14.22 -9.11 -15.80
N PHE A 18 14.32 -8.17 -16.73
CA PHE A 18 13.16 -7.47 -17.30
C PHE A 18 12.34 -8.40 -18.22
N VAL A 19 12.98 -9.24 -19.03
CA VAL A 19 12.33 -10.26 -19.87
C VAL A 19 11.76 -11.39 -19.01
N GLY A 20 12.45 -11.82 -17.97
CA GLY A 20 11.91 -12.73 -16.96
C GLY A 20 10.67 -12.14 -16.28
N TRP A 21 10.73 -10.86 -15.91
CA TRP A 21 9.57 -10.11 -15.42
C TRP A 21 8.42 -10.10 -16.44
N GLN A 22 8.69 -9.73 -17.69
CA GLN A 22 7.68 -9.72 -18.75
C GLN A 22 7.09 -11.12 -18.99
N PHE A 23 7.92 -12.18 -19.05
CA PHE A 23 7.46 -13.54 -19.35
C PHE A 23 6.69 -14.18 -18.19
N PHE A 24 7.12 -13.97 -16.94
CA PHE A 24 6.51 -14.64 -15.80
C PHE A 24 5.38 -13.85 -15.14
N PHE A 25 5.29 -12.52 -15.39
CA PHE A 25 4.31 -11.66 -14.71
C PHE A 25 3.47 -10.83 -15.69
N GLU A 26 4.05 -10.17 -16.68
CA GLU A 26 3.32 -9.27 -17.58
C GLU A 26 2.54 -10.05 -18.66
N LEU A 27 3.16 -11.06 -19.30
CA LEU A 27 2.50 -11.89 -20.31
C LEU A 27 1.34 -12.73 -19.76
N PRO A 28 1.45 -13.43 -18.60
CA PRO A 28 0.30 -14.10 -18.01
C PRO A 28 -0.83 -13.13 -17.65
N ARG A 29 -0.48 -11.91 -17.21
CA ARG A 29 -1.44 -10.85 -16.90
C ARG A 29 -2.13 -10.31 -18.15
N GLN A 30 -1.38 -10.10 -19.23
CA GLN A 30 -1.94 -9.69 -20.54
C GLN A 30 -2.78 -10.80 -21.16
N HIS A 31 -2.36 -12.07 -21.08
CA HIS A 31 -3.16 -13.21 -21.53
C HIS A 31 -4.43 -13.40 -20.72
N ALA A 32 -4.39 -13.17 -19.40
CA ALA A 32 -5.57 -13.18 -18.57
C ALA A 32 -6.54 -12.04 -18.93
N LEU A 33 -6.02 -10.84 -19.21
CA LEU A 33 -6.81 -9.70 -19.68
C LEU A 33 -7.38 -9.94 -21.09
N GLN A 34 -6.62 -10.51 -22.01
CA GLN A 34 -7.10 -10.87 -23.35
C GLN A 34 -8.14 -11.99 -23.31
N GLN A 35 -7.96 -12.99 -22.46
CA GLN A 35 -8.96 -14.03 -22.26
C GLN A 35 -10.25 -13.49 -21.64
N GLN A 36 -10.16 -12.51 -20.73
CA GLN A 36 -11.33 -11.81 -20.20
C GLN A 36 -12.03 -10.97 -21.27
N GLN A 37 -11.28 -10.26 -22.11
CA GLN A 37 -11.84 -9.50 -23.23
C GLN A 37 -12.47 -10.42 -24.31
N ALA A 38 -11.84 -11.55 -24.60
CA ALA A 38 -12.38 -12.55 -25.52
C ALA A 38 -13.63 -13.24 -24.94
N ALA A 39 -13.66 -13.51 -23.63
CA ALA A 39 -14.83 -14.05 -22.95
C ALA A 39 -15.98 -13.02 -22.89
N GLN A 40 -15.67 -11.75 -22.71
CA GLN A 40 -16.66 -10.65 -22.79
C GLN A 40 -17.21 -10.48 -24.20
N GLN A 41 -16.36 -10.55 -25.24
CA GLN A 41 -16.79 -10.52 -26.63
C GLN A 41 -17.61 -11.76 -27.03
N ALA A 42 -17.25 -12.94 -26.50
CA ALA A 42 -18.00 -14.17 -26.74
C ALA A 42 -19.38 -14.16 -26.04
N SER A 43 -19.48 -13.55 -24.84
CA SER A 43 -20.77 -13.38 -24.15
C SER A 43 -21.66 -12.35 -24.85
N GLN A 44 -21.08 -11.28 -25.43
CA GLN A 44 -21.83 -10.31 -26.26
C GLN A 44 -22.28 -10.89 -27.61
N ALA A 45 -21.56 -11.85 -28.16
CA ALA A 45 -21.95 -12.54 -29.40
C ALA A 45 -23.04 -13.60 -29.22
N LEU A 46 -23.32 -14.03 -27.98
CA LEU A 46 -24.34 -15.00 -27.62
C LEU A 46 -25.69 -14.35 -27.21
N GLU A 47 -25.77 -13.02 -27.16
CA GLU A 47 -27.05 -12.32 -26.93
C GLU A 47 -27.81 -12.07 -28.24
N SER A 48 -28.32 -13.17 -28.84
CA SER A 48 -29.48 -13.12 -29.72
C SER A 48 -30.59 -13.98 -29.09
N PRO A 49 -31.86 -13.58 -29.15
CA PRO A 49 -32.88 -13.98 -28.19
C PRO A 49 -33.38 -15.39 -28.43
N ALA A 50 -33.24 -16.27 -27.47
CA ALA A 50 -34.01 -17.49 -27.37
C ALA A 50 -34.62 -17.62 -25.97
N THR A 51 -35.90 -17.68 -25.96
CA THR A 51 -36.87 -17.84 -24.88
C THR A 51 -36.65 -19.06 -24.00
N ASN A 52 -37.02 -18.93 -22.74
CA ASN A 52 -37.41 -19.89 -21.70
C ASN A 52 -36.40 -20.34 -20.66
N ALA A 53 -36.55 -19.71 -19.48
CA ALA A 53 -36.86 -20.25 -18.15
C ALA A 53 -36.05 -21.39 -17.58
N GLN A 54 -35.26 -21.05 -16.59
CA GLN A 54 -35.24 -21.74 -15.28
C GLN A 54 -34.52 -20.83 -14.26
N ALA A 55 -35.15 -20.62 -13.10
CA ALA A 55 -34.63 -19.76 -12.05
C ALA A 55 -33.25 -20.26 -11.58
N SER A 56 -32.19 -19.64 -12.09
CA SER A 56 -30.83 -19.83 -11.58
C SER A 56 -30.52 -18.71 -10.58
N ASN A 57 -29.97 -19.07 -9.41
CA ASN A 57 -29.45 -18.14 -8.38
C ASN A 57 -28.20 -17.37 -8.87
N ALA A 58 -28.24 -16.84 -10.09
CA ALA A 58 -27.18 -15.99 -10.62
C ALA A 58 -27.53 -14.52 -10.35
N PRO A 59 -26.53 -13.63 -10.15
CA PRO A 59 -26.76 -12.19 -10.10
C PRO A 59 -27.51 -11.74 -11.34
N THR A 60 -28.51 -10.87 -11.19
CA THR A 60 -29.29 -10.38 -12.31
C THR A 60 -28.43 -9.45 -13.17
N PRO A 61 -28.11 -9.79 -14.43
CA PRO A 61 -27.32 -8.90 -15.28
C PRO A 61 -28.03 -7.57 -15.48
N GLY A 62 -27.28 -6.48 -15.35
CA GLY A 62 -27.76 -5.13 -15.68
C GLY A 62 -28.29 -4.28 -14.52
N VAL A 63 -28.47 -4.83 -13.31
CA VAL A 63 -28.85 -4.03 -12.13
C VAL A 63 -27.62 -3.78 -11.27
N ALA A 64 -27.09 -2.56 -11.33
CA ALA A 64 -25.96 -2.12 -10.55
C ALA A 64 -26.41 -1.42 -9.26
N ALA A 65 -25.51 -1.33 -8.26
CA ALA A 65 -25.73 -0.46 -7.11
C ALA A 65 -25.96 0.99 -7.59
N PRO A 66 -26.79 1.79 -6.88
CA PRO A 66 -27.01 3.18 -7.22
C PRO A 66 -25.69 3.95 -7.29
N GLY A 67 -25.52 4.81 -8.27
CA GLY A 67 -24.41 5.76 -8.34
C GLY A 67 -24.47 6.77 -7.18
N ALA A 68 -23.33 7.34 -6.81
CA ALA A 68 -23.33 8.44 -5.86
C ALA A 68 -24.10 9.63 -6.47
N ASN A 69 -25.04 10.20 -5.70
CA ASN A 69 -25.71 11.44 -6.10
C ASN A 69 -24.88 12.63 -5.60
N ALA A 70 -24.58 13.58 -6.49
CA ALA A 70 -24.01 14.84 -6.06
C ALA A 70 -25.03 15.58 -5.20
N PRO A 71 -24.61 16.17 -4.10
CA PRO A 71 -25.42 17.20 -3.47
C PRO A 71 -25.49 18.39 -4.44
N ALA A 72 -26.71 18.83 -4.77
CA ALA A 72 -26.92 20.05 -5.54
C ALA A 72 -26.60 21.33 -4.73
N GLN A 73 -25.95 21.21 -3.57
CA GLN A 73 -25.67 22.29 -2.62
C GLN A 73 -24.17 22.65 -2.64
N PRO A 74 -23.84 23.92 -2.36
CA PRO A 74 -22.44 24.33 -2.20
C PRO A 74 -21.77 23.50 -1.12
N ALA A 75 -20.46 23.23 -1.28
CA ALA A 75 -19.67 22.46 -0.33
C ALA A 75 -19.80 23.07 1.08
N MET A 76 -20.30 22.27 2.02
CA MET A 76 -20.43 22.66 3.43
C MET A 76 -19.14 22.30 4.17
N THR A 77 -18.82 22.99 5.26
CA THR A 77 -17.80 22.48 6.17
C THR A 77 -18.27 21.14 6.76
N ARG A 78 -17.33 20.30 7.22
CA ARG A 78 -17.70 19.03 7.86
C ARG A 78 -18.72 19.21 8.98
N ASP A 79 -18.51 20.19 9.86
CA ASP A 79 -19.41 20.45 10.99
C ASP A 79 -20.82 20.88 10.54
N GLN A 80 -20.91 21.68 9.48
CA GLN A 80 -22.21 22.03 8.87
C GLN A 80 -22.90 20.81 8.27
N ALA A 81 -22.14 19.95 7.59
CA ALA A 81 -22.66 18.73 6.99
C ALA A 81 -23.15 17.73 8.07
N LEU A 82 -22.46 17.61 9.18
CA LEU A 82 -22.87 16.81 10.33
C LEU A 82 -24.15 17.34 10.98
N ALA A 83 -24.29 18.65 11.08
CA ALA A 83 -25.46 19.29 11.65
C ALA A 83 -26.72 19.25 10.73
N ALA A 84 -26.54 18.95 9.44
CA ALA A 84 -27.63 18.96 8.46
C ALA A 84 -28.60 17.76 8.55
N SER A 85 -28.30 16.75 9.36
CA SER A 85 -29.11 15.55 9.53
C SER A 85 -29.10 15.08 10.98
N PRO A 86 -30.20 14.56 11.53
CA PRO A 86 -30.17 13.80 12.79
C PRO A 86 -29.22 12.62 12.67
N ARG A 87 -28.53 12.29 13.76
CA ARG A 87 -27.47 11.28 13.77
C ARG A 87 -27.53 10.41 15.03
N VAL A 88 -27.05 9.16 14.92
CA VAL A 88 -26.78 8.29 16.06
C VAL A 88 -25.27 8.22 16.26
N GLY A 89 -24.81 8.48 17.48
CA GLY A 89 -23.40 8.46 17.83
C GLY A 89 -22.77 7.07 17.74
N ILE A 90 -21.48 7.05 17.44
CA ILE A 90 -20.60 5.87 17.52
C ILE A 90 -19.53 6.19 18.57
N ASP A 91 -19.36 5.32 19.57
CA ASP A 91 -18.32 5.47 20.58
C ASP A 91 -17.78 4.08 20.98
N THR A 92 -16.62 3.75 20.48
CA THR A 92 -15.91 2.51 20.78
C THR A 92 -14.53 2.84 21.39
N PRO A 93 -13.75 1.86 21.89
CA PRO A 93 -12.40 2.14 22.36
C PRO A 93 -11.52 2.84 21.31
N ARG A 94 -11.70 2.54 20.01
CA ARG A 94 -10.83 2.99 18.93
C ARG A 94 -11.48 3.98 17.95
N LEU A 95 -12.82 4.07 17.95
CA LEU A 95 -13.59 4.87 17.00
C LEU A 95 -14.50 5.85 17.69
N LYS A 96 -14.65 7.03 17.10
CA LYS A 96 -15.67 8.03 17.44
C LYS A 96 -16.31 8.55 16.15
N GLY A 97 -17.62 8.71 16.13
CA GLY A 97 -18.29 9.21 14.95
C GLY A 97 -19.78 9.14 15.06
N SER A 98 -20.48 9.02 13.93
CA SER A 98 -21.93 8.90 13.90
C SER A 98 -22.46 8.34 12.58
N ILE A 99 -23.67 7.77 12.64
CA ILE A 99 -24.46 7.30 11.49
C ILE A 99 -25.51 8.37 11.17
N ALA A 100 -25.55 8.82 9.92
CA ALA A 100 -26.59 9.76 9.47
C ALA A 100 -27.96 9.05 9.42
N LEU A 101 -28.99 9.62 10.03
CA LEU A 101 -30.35 9.10 9.91
C LEU A 101 -30.97 9.41 8.54
N LYS A 102 -30.54 10.48 7.88
CA LYS A 102 -30.88 10.73 6.48
C LYS A 102 -30.03 9.86 5.57
N GLY A 103 -30.65 8.90 4.88
CA GLY A 103 -29.99 7.92 4.02
C GLY A 103 -29.48 6.68 4.77
N GLY A 104 -29.32 6.72 6.10
CA GLY A 104 -28.81 5.60 6.91
C GLY A 104 -27.35 5.26 6.59
N ARG A 105 -26.49 6.27 6.45
CA ARG A 105 -25.09 6.17 6.01
C ARG A 105 -24.12 6.16 7.16
N LEU A 106 -23.05 5.37 7.02
CA LEU A 106 -21.84 5.48 7.82
C LEU A 106 -20.91 6.47 7.11
N ASP A 107 -20.96 7.74 7.52
CA ASP A 107 -20.31 8.87 6.85
C ASP A 107 -19.59 9.84 7.80
N ASP A 108 -19.35 9.44 9.03
CA ASP A 108 -18.62 10.21 10.02
C ASP A 108 -17.86 9.26 10.94
N LEU A 109 -16.54 9.21 10.80
CA LEU A 109 -15.71 8.33 11.59
C LEU A 109 -14.34 8.97 11.86
N VAL A 110 -13.93 8.97 13.11
CA VAL A 110 -12.65 9.49 13.60
C VAL A 110 -11.90 8.36 14.31
N LEU A 111 -10.62 8.22 14.02
CA LEU A 111 -9.73 7.21 14.60
C LEU A 111 -9.09 7.75 15.88
N LYS A 112 -9.48 7.24 17.06
CA LYS A 112 -9.01 7.75 18.36
C LYS A 112 -7.51 7.52 18.59
N ASP A 113 -6.96 6.44 18.02
CA ASP A 113 -5.56 6.03 18.21
C ASP A 113 -4.58 6.80 17.31
N TYR A 114 -5.08 7.53 16.32
CA TYR A 114 -4.24 8.17 15.30
C TYR A 114 -4.51 9.66 15.20
N ARG A 115 -3.42 10.43 15.19
CA ARG A 115 -3.45 11.89 15.01
C ARG A 115 -2.94 12.25 13.63
N GLU A 116 -3.29 13.43 13.13
CA GLU A 116 -2.83 13.90 11.82
C GLU A 116 -1.32 14.15 11.78
N THR A 117 -0.78 14.70 12.88
CA THR A 117 0.66 14.98 13.02
C THR A 117 1.23 14.38 14.31
N VAL A 118 2.55 14.44 14.46
CA VAL A 118 3.26 14.02 15.69
C VAL A 118 2.99 14.90 16.91
N ASP A 119 2.40 16.09 16.72
CA ASP A 119 2.04 16.99 17.82
C ASP A 119 0.90 16.37 18.66
N PRO A 120 1.08 16.22 19.99
CA PRO A 120 0.01 15.76 20.88
C PRO A 120 -1.26 16.63 20.87
N ALA A 121 -1.16 17.88 20.43
CA ALA A 121 -2.31 18.79 20.30
C ALA A 121 -3.02 18.64 18.94
N SER A 122 -2.42 17.92 17.97
CA SER A 122 -3.02 17.69 16.65
C SER A 122 -4.34 16.93 16.74
N PRO A 123 -5.33 17.24 15.89
CA PRO A 123 -6.58 16.51 15.84
C PRO A 123 -6.39 15.03 15.49
N ASN A 124 -7.36 14.22 15.84
CA ASN A 124 -7.41 12.84 15.42
C ASN A 124 -7.75 12.74 13.92
N VAL A 125 -7.26 11.69 13.28
CA VAL A 125 -7.51 11.41 11.86
C VAL A 125 -9.00 11.20 11.62
N VAL A 126 -9.57 11.95 10.70
CA VAL A 126 -10.93 11.81 10.19
C VAL A 126 -10.89 10.84 9.02
N LEU A 127 -11.50 9.66 9.17
CA LEU A 127 -11.54 8.65 8.11
C LEU A 127 -12.75 8.81 7.21
N LEU A 128 -13.94 9.00 7.78
CA LEU A 128 -15.17 9.18 7.01
C LEU A 128 -15.71 10.59 7.16
N THR A 129 -16.24 11.13 6.06
CA THR A 129 -16.74 12.50 5.97
C THR A 129 -18.03 12.51 5.13
N PRO A 130 -19.08 13.26 5.52
CA PRO A 130 -20.33 13.34 4.78
C PRO A 130 -20.12 13.79 3.31
N ALA A 131 -20.92 13.25 2.41
CA ALA A 131 -20.86 13.53 0.97
C ALA A 131 -21.01 15.02 0.58
N THR A 132 -21.58 15.83 1.45
CA THR A 132 -21.76 17.28 1.25
C THR A 132 -20.57 18.13 1.69
N ALA A 133 -19.63 17.54 2.42
CA ALA A 133 -18.38 18.16 2.82
C ALA A 133 -17.26 17.91 1.80
N PRO A 134 -16.18 18.70 1.80
CA PRO A 134 -14.99 18.42 1.00
C PRO A 134 -14.46 17.02 1.28
N GLU A 135 -13.96 16.34 0.27
CA GLU A 135 -13.40 14.98 0.38
C GLU A 135 -14.39 13.97 1.02
N GLY A 136 -15.69 14.08 0.66
CA GLY A 136 -16.70 13.17 1.17
C GLY A 136 -16.31 11.70 0.99
N TYR A 137 -16.34 10.93 2.08
CA TYR A 137 -15.97 9.53 2.09
C TYR A 137 -16.93 8.75 3.00
N PHE A 138 -17.70 7.82 2.44
CA PHE A 138 -18.74 7.13 3.18
C PHE A 138 -18.97 5.71 2.70
N SER A 139 -19.62 4.91 3.55
CA SER A 139 -20.17 3.59 3.21
C SER A 139 -21.69 3.61 3.33
N GLU A 140 -22.33 2.93 2.39
CA GLU A 140 -23.78 2.79 2.33
C GLU A 140 -24.18 1.37 1.93
N VAL A 141 -25.19 0.84 2.57
CA VAL A 141 -25.84 -0.43 2.22
C VAL A 141 -27.30 -0.21 1.89
N GLY A 142 -27.90 -1.07 1.09
CA GLY A 142 -29.31 -0.93 0.75
C GLY A 142 -29.83 -2.04 -0.13
N PHE A 143 -31.03 -1.80 -0.67
CA PHE A 143 -31.69 -2.65 -1.65
C PHE A 143 -31.98 -1.84 -2.91
N THR A 144 -31.82 -2.49 -4.05
CA THR A 144 -32.37 -2.05 -5.33
C THR A 144 -33.33 -3.11 -5.86
N ALA A 145 -34.11 -2.79 -6.89
CA ALA A 145 -35.05 -3.70 -7.50
C ALA A 145 -35.13 -3.44 -9.02
N THR A 146 -35.51 -4.48 -9.78
CA THR A 146 -35.86 -4.35 -11.19
C THR A 146 -37.22 -3.68 -11.38
N ASP A 147 -38.11 -3.86 -10.42
CA ASP A 147 -39.40 -3.18 -10.39
C ASP A 147 -39.23 -1.75 -9.85
N THR A 148 -39.25 -0.80 -10.74
CA THR A 148 -39.09 0.64 -10.43
C THR A 148 -40.28 1.26 -9.70
N SER A 149 -41.43 0.57 -9.63
CA SER A 149 -42.62 1.01 -8.89
C SER A 149 -42.47 0.86 -7.38
N LEU A 150 -41.53 0.01 -6.93
CA LEU A 150 -41.28 -0.21 -5.51
C LEU A 150 -40.62 1.01 -4.87
N LYS A 151 -41.27 1.54 -3.84
CA LYS A 151 -40.70 2.62 -3.05
C LYS A 151 -39.66 2.03 -2.08
N LEU A 152 -38.38 2.21 -2.42
CA LEU A 152 -37.22 1.76 -1.65
C LEU A 152 -36.59 2.92 -0.86
N PRO A 153 -35.85 2.63 0.21
CA PRO A 153 -35.05 3.66 0.90
C PRO A 153 -34.05 4.33 -0.06
N SER A 154 -33.99 5.66 -0.02
CA SER A 154 -33.08 6.48 -0.81
C SER A 154 -32.10 7.26 0.07
N SER A 155 -31.23 8.04 -0.56
CA SER A 155 -30.33 8.98 0.14
C SER A 155 -31.06 10.04 0.96
N ASP A 156 -32.34 10.30 0.65
CA ASP A 156 -33.17 11.30 1.34
C ASP A 156 -34.11 10.69 2.39
N THR A 157 -34.17 9.37 2.49
CA THR A 157 -35.01 8.68 3.46
C THR A 157 -34.54 8.99 4.88
N LEU A 158 -35.46 9.48 5.71
CA LEU A 158 -35.23 9.68 7.13
C LEU A 158 -35.58 8.42 7.90
N TRP A 159 -34.59 7.81 8.50
CA TRP A 159 -34.72 6.61 9.32
C TRP A 159 -35.05 6.95 10.77
N GLN A 160 -35.78 6.08 11.43
CA GLN A 160 -35.98 6.10 12.89
C GLN A 160 -34.93 5.19 13.54
N ALA A 161 -34.29 5.67 14.60
CA ALA A 161 -33.25 4.92 15.31
C ALA A 161 -33.77 4.40 16.64
N GLU A 162 -33.39 3.16 16.95
CA GLU A 162 -33.56 2.54 18.27
C GLU A 162 -32.18 2.14 18.79
N GLY A 163 -31.90 2.50 20.05
CA GLY A 163 -30.60 2.31 20.68
C GLY A 163 -29.62 3.46 20.44
N GLY A 164 -28.41 3.31 20.96
CA GLY A 164 -27.30 4.25 20.76
C GLY A 164 -26.77 4.86 22.06
N PRO A 165 -25.51 5.34 22.05
CA PRO A 165 -24.57 5.28 20.91
C PRO A 165 -24.13 3.85 20.57
N LEU A 166 -23.78 3.62 19.28
CA LEU A 166 -23.25 2.34 18.82
C LEU A 166 -21.91 2.06 19.48
N SER A 167 -21.82 0.93 20.15
CA SER A 167 -20.59 0.42 20.78
C SER A 167 -20.53 -1.12 20.63
N PRO A 168 -19.43 -1.78 21.01
CA PRO A 168 -19.34 -3.24 20.89
C PRO A 168 -20.47 -4.00 21.61
N ASP A 169 -20.99 -3.45 22.71
CA ASP A 169 -22.03 -4.05 23.54
C ASP A 169 -23.45 -3.50 23.26
N HIS A 170 -23.56 -2.41 22.50
CA HIS A 170 -24.83 -1.72 22.25
C HIS A 170 -25.07 -1.56 20.74
N PRO A 171 -25.82 -2.47 20.10
CA PRO A 171 -26.22 -2.34 18.71
C PRO A 171 -27.21 -1.19 18.50
N VAL A 172 -27.29 -0.72 17.26
CA VAL A 172 -28.25 0.30 16.82
C VAL A 172 -29.08 -0.24 15.68
N THR A 173 -30.40 -0.10 15.77
CA THR A 173 -31.32 -0.47 14.71
C THR A 173 -31.94 0.78 14.10
N LEU A 174 -31.81 0.92 12.77
CA LEU A 174 -32.54 1.91 11.99
C LEU A 174 -33.74 1.24 11.32
N SER A 175 -34.93 1.85 11.41
CA SER A 175 -36.16 1.33 10.79
C SER A 175 -36.83 2.40 9.91
N TRP A 176 -37.47 1.95 8.83
CA TRP A 176 -38.26 2.81 7.95
C TRP A 176 -39.38 2.00 7.29
N ASP A 177 -40.59 2.55 7.30
CA ASP A 177 -41.78 1.99 6.63
C ASP A 177 -42.05 2.77 5.34
N ASN A 178 -42.25 2.08 4.21
CA ASN A 178 -42.48 2.73 2.92
C ASN A 178 -43.93 3.21 2.72
N GLY A 179 -44.83 2.92 3.67
CA GLY A 179 -46.24 3.23 3.58
C GLY A 179 -47.02 2.36 2.57
N ALA A 180 -46.39 1.34 1.98
CA ALA A 180 -46.93 0.44 1.00
C ALA A 180 -46.78 -1.06 1.39
N GLY A 181 -46.62 -1.33 2.69
CA GLY A 181 -46.51 -2.67 3.25
C GLY A 181 -45.12 -3.25 3.34
N LEU A 182 -44.07 -2.48 3.06
CA LEU A 182 -42.69 -2.90 3.28
C LEU A 182 -42.06 -2.11 4.45
N THR A 183 -41.55 -2.84 5.44
CA THR A 183 -40.73 -2.25 6.53
C THR A 183 -39.28 -2.69 6.39
N PHE A 184 -38.39 -1.72 6.31
CA PHE A 184 -36.95 -1.94 6.18
C PHE A 184 -36.27 -1.68 7.53
N LYS A 185 -35.36 -2.57 7.93
CA LYS A 185 -34.55 -2.46 9.13
C LYS A 185 -33.08 -2.63 8.80
N ARG A 186 -32.21 -1.85 9.47
CA ARG A 186 -30.73 -1.99 9.42
C ARG A 186 -30.22 -2.05 10.84
N GLU A 187 -29.74 -3.20 11.25
CA GLU A 187 -29.06 -3.37 12.53
C GLU A 187 -27.57 -3.22 12.33
N PHE A 188 -26.98 -2.27 13.04
CA PHE A 188 -25.54 -2.01 13.07
C PHE A 188 -24.96 -2.58 14.34
N THR A 189 -23.92 -3.39 14.21
CA THR A 189 -23.02 -3.80 15.29
C THR A 189 -21.59 -3.41 14.93
N VAL A 190 -20.75 -3.17 15.92
CA VAL A 190 -19.33 -2.87 15.71
C VAL A 190 -18.50 -3.68 16.70
N ASP A 191 -17.34 -4.15 16.29
CA ASP A 191 -16.41 -4.81 17.22
C ASP A 191 -15.49 -3.79 17.94
N ALA A 192 -14.58 -4.28 18.76
CA ALA A 192 -13.64 -3.44 19.51
C ALA A 192 -12.58 -2.78 18.60
N ASN A 193 -12.39 -3.25 17.36
CA ASN A 193 -11.45 -2.70 16.39
C ASN A 193 -12.16 -1.80 15.37
N TYR A 194 -12.35 -2.29 14.12
CA TYR A 194 -12.79 -1.46 12.99
C TYR A 194 -13.87 -2.12 12.13
N LEU A 195 -14.43 -3.26 12.56
CA LEU A 195 -15.38 -4.02 11.77
C LEU A 195 -16.82 -3.69 12.17
N PHE A 196 -17.57 -3.12 11.25
CA PHE A 196 -19.00 -2.94 11.33
C PHE A 196 -19.69 -4.14 10.67
N THR A 197 -20.70 -4.70 11.31
CA THR A 197 -21.58 -5.69 10.71
C THR A 197 -22.98 -5.10 10.58
N ILE A 198 -23.56 -5.21 9.39
CA ILE A 198 -24.83 -4.58 9.05
C ILE A 198 -25.78 -5.66 8.58
N THR A 199 -26.85 -5.91 9.34
CA THR A 199 -27.93 -6.81 8.98
C THR A 199 -29.10 -6.00 8.44
N GLN A 200 -29.37 -6.14 7.14
CA GLN A 200 -30.50 -5.50 6.48
C GLN A 200 -31.68 -6.47 6.45
N THR A 201 -32.82 -6.12 7.01
CA THR A 201 -34.02 -6.94 7.04
C THR A 201 -35.15 -6.21 6.35
N VAL A 202 -35.92 -6.93 5.52
CA VAL A 202 -37.15 -6.45 4.90
C VAL A 202 -38.29 -7.32 5.35
N GLU A 203 -39.32 -6.71 5.90
CA GLU A 203 -40.59 -7.33 6.28
C GLU A 203 -41.65 -6.97 5.22
N ASN A 204 -42.27 -7.96 4.58
CA ASN A 204 -43.33 -7.74 3.59
C ASN A 204 -44.69 -7.99 4.24
N LYS A 205 -45.36 -6.93 4.63
CA LYS A 205 -46.75 -6.94 5.17
C LYS A 205 -47.81 -6.75 4.08
N GLY A 206 -47.34 -6.56 2.82
CA GLY A 206 -48.22 -6.45 1.65
C GLY A 206 -48.80 -7.79 1.19
N SER A 207 -49.57 -7.75 0.11
CA SER A 207 -50.24 -8.93 -0.47
C SER A 207 -49.48 -9.57 -1.63
N THR A 208 -48.41 -8.90 -2.15
CA THR A 208 -47.65 -9.39 -3.32
C THR A 208 -46.18 -9.70 -2.91
N PRO A 209 -45.60 -10.76 -3.51
CA PRO A 209 -44.18 -11.02 -3.29
C PRO A 209 -43.32 -9.91 -3.92
N VAL A 210 -42.18 -9.56 -3.29
CA VAL A 210 -41.23 -8.57 -3.78
C VAL A 210 -39.86 -9.20 -3.99
N SER A 211 -39.17 -8.78 -5.06
CA SER A 211 -37.80 -9.22 -5.37
C SER A 211 -36.86 -8.04 -5.19
N LEU A 212 -35.92 -8.20 -4.27
CA LEU A 212 -34.98 -7.14 -3.87
C LEU A 212 -33.54 -7.61 -4.05
N ILE A 213 -32.68 -6.71 -4.51
CA ILE A 213 -31.27 -6.97 -4.76
C ILE A 213 -30.47 -6.19 -3.71
N PRO A 214 -29.81 -6.87 -2.75
CA PRO A 214 -28.97 -6.21 -1.77
C PRO A 214 -27.73 -5.61 -2.44
N TYR A 215 -27.32 -4.42 -2.00
CA TYR A 215 -26.05 -3.82 -2.40
C TYR A 215 -25.30 -3.24 -1.21
N SER A 216 -24.02 -3.10 -1.39
CA SER A 216 -23.16 -2.29 -0.55
C SER A 216 -22.19 -1.49 -1.41
N ARG A 217 -21.86 -0.26 -0.99
CA ARG A 217 -20.93 0.62 -1.70
C ARG A 217 -20.08 1.43 -0.75
N VAL A 218 -18.86 1.73 -1.20
CA VAL A 218 -17.94 2.70 -0.62
C VAL A 218 -17.69 3.77 -1.68
N VAL A 219 -17.82 5.03 -1.30
CA VAL A 219 -17.69 6.18 -2.22
C VAL A 219 -16.72 7.19 -1.63
N HIS A 220 -15.76 7.64 -2.43
CA HIS A 220 -14.82 8.71 -2.12
C HIS A 220 -14.88 9.80 -3.18
N PHE A 221 -15.05 11.07 -2.76
CA PHE A 221 -15.04 12.24 -3.65
C PHE A 221 -13.62 12.82 -3.72
N GLY A 222 -13.15 13.06 -4.94
CA GLY A 222 -11.80 13.54 -5.20
C GLY A 222 -10.71 12.47 -4.92
N LEU A 223 -9.48 12.94 -4.86
CA LEU A 223 -8.32 12.13 -4.45
C LEU A 223 -8.05 12.36 -2.96
N PRO A 224 -7.48 11.38 -2.24
CA PRO A 224 -7.02 11.60 -0.86
C PRO A 224 -6.08 12.80 -0.76
N ALA A 225 -6.18 13.57 0.34
CA ALA A 225 -5.39 14.79 0.55
C ALA A 225 -3.87 14.57 0.38
N ASP A 226 -3.38 13.42 0.87
CA ASP A 226 -1.96 13.06 0.84
C ASP A 226 -1.52 12.39 -0.49
N PHE A 227 -2.43 12.21 -1.45
CA PHE A 227 -2.14 11.48 -2.70
C PHE A 227 -0.96 12.06 -3.48
N ALA A 228 -0.84 13.38 -3.53
CA ALA A 228 0.26 14.06 -4.23
C ALA A 228 1.64 13.83 -3.61
N THR A 229 1.69 13.51 -2.31
CA THR A 229 2.92 13.30 -1.54
C THR A 229 3.30 11.83 -1.38
N SER A 230 2.38 10.90 -1.70
CA SER A 230 2.54 9.46 -1.47
C SER A 230 3.62 8.79 -2.33
N GLY A 231 4.07 9.44 -3.39
CA GLY A 231 5.10 8.92 -4.30
C GLY A 231 4.60 7.79 -5.22
N THR A 232 5.32 7.55 -6.30
CA THR A 232 4.93 6.59 -7.36
C THR A 232 5.04 5.12 -6.97
N LEU A 233 5.65 4.80 -5.83
CA LEU A 233 5.94 3.43 -5.41
C LEU A 233 4.88 2.82 -4.49
N LEU A 234 3.90 3.60 -4.04
CA LEU A 234 2.81 3.13 -3.19
C LEU A 234 1.55 2.90 -4.00
N PHE A 235 0.77 1.88 -3.61
CA PHE A 235 -0.54 1.65 -4.18
C PHE A 235 -1.60 2.40 -3.37
N GLU A 236 -2.33 3.26 -4.06
CA GLU A 236 -3.52 3.95 -3.57
C GLU A 236 -4.58 3.88 -4.67
N GLY A 237 -5.80 3.52 -4.31
CA GLY A 237 -6.84 3.28 -5.29
C GLY A 237 -7.95 2.35 -4.80
N LEU A 238 -8.60 1.69 -5.73
CA LEU A 238 -9.62 0.71 -5.47
C LEU A 238 -8.97 -0.68 -5.49
N LEU A 239 -9.32 -1.50 -4.49
CA LEU A 239 -8.75 -2.84 -4.38
C LEU A 239 -9.75 -3.82 -3.79
N GLY A 240 -9.50 -5.11 -4.03
CA GLY A 240 -10.32 -6.17 -3.45
C GLY A 240 -9.73 -7.56 -3.69
N GLY A 241 -10.09 -8.48 -2.82
CA GLY A 241 -9.84 -9.90 -2.98
C GLY A 241 -11.11 -10.56 -3.53
N LEU A 242 -11.19 -10.71 -4.86
CA LEU A 242 -12.35 -11.21 -5.56
C LEU A 242 -12.02 -12.53 -6.27
N ASP A 243 -12.82 -13.56 -6.04
CA ASP A 243 -12.60 -14.90 -6.59
C ASP A 243 -11.16 -15.42 -6.40
N GLY A 244 -10.61 -15.22 -5.19
CA GLY A 244 -9.25 -15.63 -4.83
C GLY A 244 -8.12 -14.82 -5.48
N THR A 245 -8.44 -13.75 -6.22
CA THR A 245 -7.48 -12.88 -6.91
C THR A 245 -7.51 -11.47 -6.33
N LEU A 246 -6.33 -10.90 -6.09
CA LEU A 246 -6.21 -9.48 -5.73
C LEU A 246 -6.44 -8.62 -6.98
N ARG A 247 -7.44 -7.76 -6.93
CA ARG A 247 -7.80 -6.78 -7.97
C ARG A 247 -7.41 -5.39 -7.48
N GLU A 248 -6.54 -4.74 -8.20
CA GLU A 248 -5.97 -3.44 -7.84
C GLU A 248 -6.11 -2.49 -9.01
N GLU A 249 -6.82 -1.37 -8.82
CA GLU A 249 -7.03 -0.34 -9.83
C GLU A 249 -6.63 1.02 -9.26
N LYS A 250 -5.63 1.66 -9.86
CA LYS A 250 -5.20 3.00 -9.44
C LYS A 250 -6.26 4.03 -9.81
N PHE A 251 -6.38 5.08 -9.02
CA PHE A 251 -7.28 6.20 -9.31
C PHE A 251 -7.14 6.75 -10.73
N LYS A 252 -5.90 6.87 -11.23
CA LYS A 252 -5.63 7.34 -12.59
C LYS A 252 -6.17 6.38 -13.65
N ASP A 253 -6.02 5.08 -13.44
CA ASP A 253 -6.38 4.06 -14.44
C ASP A 253 -7.91 4.00 -14.59
N ILE A 254 -8.66 4.09 -13.48
CA ILE A 254 -10.13 4.16 -13.48
C ILE A 254 -10.63 5.44 -14.14
N ARG A 255 -10.01 6.61 -13.91
CA ARG A 255 -10.34 7.84 -14.64
C ARG A 255 -10.17 7.66 -16.14
N THR A 256 -9.03 7.11 -16.55
CA THR A 256 -8.75 6.85 -17.97
C THR A 256 -9.76 5.88 -18.60
N GLN A 257 -10.17 4.85 -17.85
CA GLN A 257 -11.23 3.93 -18.26
C GLN A 257 -12.56 4.67 -18.50
N ALA A 258 -12.96 5.52 -17.55
CA ALA A 258 -14.21 6.27 -17.63
C ALA A 258 -14.26 7.26 -18.80
N ASP A 259 -13.10 7.83 -19.16
CA ASP A 259 -13.00 8.80 -20.27
C ASP A 259 -13.02 8.11 -21.64
N ASN A 260 -12.60 6.86 -21.74
CA ASN A 260 -12.34 6.16 -23.01
C ASN A 260 -13.36 5.08 -23.37
N THR A 261 -14.31 4.75 -22.49
CA THR A 261 -15.28 3.66 -22.72
C THR A 261 -16.71 4.10 -22.47
N ALA A 262 -17.66 3.44 -23.18
CA ALA A 262 -19.09 3.66 -22.96
C ALA A 262 -19.56 3.15 -21.59
N ASP A 263 -18.89 2.13 -21.05
CA ASP A 263 -19.09 1.65 -19.68
C ASP A 263 -17.91 2.11 -18.80
N PRO A 264 -18.11 3.10 -17.93
CA PRO A 264 -17.06 3.66 -17.08
C PRO A 264 -16.68 2.75 -15.91
N ALA A 265 -17.21 1.55 -15.82
CA ALA A 265 -17.00 0.63 -14.71
C ALA A 265 -16.20 -0.62 -15.11
N ILE A 266 -15.44 -1.14 -14.15
CA ILE A 266 -14.76 -2.44 -14.26
C ILE A 266 -15.56 -3.45 -13.43
N HIS A 267 -16.04 -4.51 -14.07
CA HIS A 267 -16.92 -5.50 -13.46
C HIS A 267 -16.18 -6.79 -13.11
N TYR A 268 -16.56 -7.40 -12.00
CA TYR A 268 -16.05 -8.68 -11.54
C TYR A 268 -17.19 -9.53 -10.98
N ASP A 269 -17.39 -10.71 -11.53
CA ASP A 269 -18.25 -11.72 -10.91
C ASP A 269 -17.45 -12.48 -9.86
N THR A 270 -18.02 -12.66 -8.66
CA THR A 270 -17.31 -13.28 -7.55
C THR A 270 -18.26 -14.09 -6.66
N LYS A 271 -17.70 -15.04 -5.94
CA LYS A 271 -18.36 -15.70 -4.82
C LYS A 271 -17.62 -15.39 -3.54
N GLY A 272 -18.25 -14.58 -2.68
CA GLY A 272 -17.56 -14.04 -1.50
C GLY A 272 -16.46 -13.04 -1.85
N GLY A 273 -15.65 -12.68 -0.86
CA GLY A 273 -14.53 -11.76 -1.02
C GLY A 273 -14.78 -10.39 -0.41
N TRP A 274 -13.97 -9.42 -0.81
CA TRP A 274 -14.03 -8.05 -0.30
C TRP A 274 -13.54 -7.07 -1.36
N LEU A 275 -14.02 -5.83 -1.27
CA LEU A 275 -13.57 -4.73 -2.11
C LEU A 275 -13.75 -3.39 -1.39
N GLY A 276 -12.93 -2.39 -1.76
CA GLY A 276 -12.99 -1.08 -1.13
C GLY A 276 -12.04 -0.06 -1.75
N ILE A 277 -11.83 1.02 -1.03
CA ILE A 277 -10.94 2.12 -1.40
C ILE A 277 -9.87 2.24 -0.32
N THR A 278 -8.63 2.38 -0.74
CA THR A 278 -7.47 2.49 0.14
C THR A 278 -6.59 3.67 -0.23
N ASP A 279 -6.04 4.29 0.77
CA ASP A 279 -4.87 5.16 0.67
C ASP A 279 -3.64 4.49 1.33
N LYS A 280 -2.64 5.27 1.67
CA LYS A 280 -1.38 4.79 2.27
C LYS A 280 -1.60 3.97 3.55
N TYR A 281 -2.44 4.44 4.49
CA TYR A 281 -2.57 3.89 5.84
C TYR A 281 -3.98 3.42 6.18
N TRP A 282 -4.98 3.88 5.45
CA TRP A 282 -6.39 3.69 5.77
C TRP A 282 -7.07 2.81 4.72
N LEU A 283 -8.10 2.11 5.15
CA LEU A 283 -8.92 1.27 4.30
C LEU A 283 -10.38 1.40 4.71
N VAL A 284 -11.25 1.59 3.73
CA VAL A 284 -12.68 1.33 3.87
C VAL A 284 -13.06 0.26 2.87
N ALA A 285 -13.42 -0.91 3.37
CA ALA A 285 -13.72 -2.08 2.56
C ALA A 285 -14.99 -2.77 3.03
N GLN A 286 -15.72 -3.31 2.08
CA GLN A 286 -16.95 -4.08 2.30
C GLN A 286 -16.70 -5.54 1.99
N PHE A 287 -17.35 -6.41 2.76
CA PHE A 287 -17.21 -7.86 2.66
C PHE A 287 -18.47 -8.48 2.08
N ILE A 288 -18.28 -9.29 1.06
CA ILE A 288 -19.30 -10.13 0.46
C ILE A 288 -19.32 -11.45 1.24
N PRO A 289 -20.47 -11.92 1.75
CA PRO A 289 -20.53 -13.20 2.45
C PRO A 289 -19.99 -14.35 1.57
N ASN A 290 -19.23 -15.28 2.15
CA ASN A 290 -18.46 -16.30 1.40
C ASN A 290 -19.30 -17.24 0.55
N ASP A 291 -20.56 -17.43 0.86
CA ASP A 291 -21.51 -18.28 0.15
C ASP A 291 -22.33 -17.51 -0.91
N VAL A 292 -22.24 -16.19 -0.93
CA VAL A 292 -23.04 -15.31 -1.79
C VAL A 292 -22.31 -15.05 -3.11
N LYS A 293 -23.03 -15.29 -4.23
CA LYS A 293 -22.63 -14.80 -5.55
C LYS A 293 -22.95 -13.32 -5.67
N ALA A 294 -22.02 -12.53 -6.15
CA ALA A 294 -22.17 -11.10 -6.32
C ALA A 294 -21.48 -10.60 -7.59
N SER A 295 -22.00 -9.51 -8.13
CA SER A 295 -21.34 -8.72 -9.14
C SER A 295 -20.70 -7.51 -8.45
N ALA A 296 -19.36 -7.49 -8.44
CA ALA A 296 -18.55 -6.43 -7.86
C ALA A 296 -18.09 -5.45 -8.94
N ARG A 297 -17.93 -4.17 -8.57
CA ARG A 297 -17.67 -3.12 -9.54
C ARG A 297 -16.77 -2.03 -8.98
N TYR A 298 -15.85 -1.55 -9.82
CA TYR A 298 -15.11 -0.30 -9.61
C TYR A 298 -15.54 0.73 -10.66
N SER A 299 -15.85 1.94 -10.26
CA SER A 299 -16.29 2.98 -11.17
C SER A 299 -15.80 4.38 -10.75
N TYR A 300 -15.70 5.26 -11.73
CA TYR A 300 -15.44 6.68 -11.53
C TYR A 300 -16.52 7.51 -12.22
N SER A 301 -17.00 8.53 -11.53
CA SER A 301 -17.96 9.48 -12.07
C SER A 301 -17.27 10.84 -12.34
N PRO A 302 -17.04 11.22 -13.62
CA PRO A 302 -16.42 12.50 -13.94
C PRO A 302 -17.25 13.71 -13.49
N LYS A 303 -18.58 13.58 -13.49
CA LYS A 303 -19.49 14.66 -13.07
C LYS A 303 -19.36 15.02 -11.59
N LEU A 304 -19.00 14.04 -10.77
CA LEU A 304 -18.97 14.15 -9.30
C LEU A 304 -17.55 14.13 -8.77
N ASP A 305 -16.57 13.89 -9.64
CA ASP A 305 -15.19 13.56 -9.25
C ASP A 305 -15.19 12.51 -8.13
N SER A 306 -15.89 11.38 -8.31
CA SER A 306 -16.05 10.38 -7.27
C SER A 306 -15.69 8.98 -7.73
N TYR A 307 -15.03 8.24 -6.86
CA TYR A 307 -14.68 6.85 -7.01
C TYR A 307 -15.65 6.00 -6.20
N GLN A 308 -16.08 4.89 -6.76
CA GLN A 308 -17.00 3.96 -6.10
C GLN A 308 -16.52 2.53 -6.26
N ALA A 309 -16.45 1.80 -5.14
CA ALA A 309 -16.32 0.35 -5.08
C ALA A 309 -17.64 -0.18 -4.54
N ASP A 310 -18.31 -1.03 -5.29
CA ASP A 310 -19.64 -1.57 -4.91
C ASP A 310 -19.82 -3.02 -5.33
N PHE A 311 -20.76 -3.68 -4.68
CA PHE A 311 -21.29 -4.96 -5.16
C PHE A 311 -22.80 -5.02 -5.04
N THR A 312 -23.40 -5.84 -5.90
CA THR A 312 -24.79 -6.30 -5.80
C THR A 312 -24.79 -7.81 -5.60
N ALA A 313 -25.60 -8.29 -4.66
CA ALA A 313 -25.78 -9.71 -4.43
C ALA A 313 -26.93 -10.28 -5.31
N ALA A 314 -27.14 -11.59 -5.26
CA ALA A 314 -28.31 -12.22 -5.90
C ALA A 314 -29.61 -11.68 -5.28
N ALA A 315 -30.65 -11.61 -6.11
CA ALA A 315 -31.97 -11.16 -5.68
C ALA A 315 -32.53 -12.06 -4.57
N ILE A 316 -33.14 -11.44 -3.57
CA ILE A 316 -33.91 -12.12 -2.52
C ILE A 316 -35.39 -11.88 -2.73
N ASN A 317 -36.18 -12.96 -2.65
CA ASN A 317 -37.63 -12.91 -2.80
C ASN A 317 -38.28 -12.94 -1.43
N VAL A 318 -39.12 -11.95 -1.14
CA VAL A 318 -39.83 -11.80 0.13
C VAL A 318 -41.31 -12.01 -0.12
N ALA A 319 -41.84 -13.17 0.31
CA ALA A 319 -43.25 -13.52 0.16
C ALA A 319 -44.13 -12.62 1.05
N PRO A 320 -45.44 -12.49 0.75
CA PRO A 320 -46.40 -11.84 1.64
C PRO A 320 -46.35 -12.42 3.05
N GLY A 321 -46.31 -11.56 4.07
CA GLY A 321 -46.24 -11.96 5.48
C GLY A 321 -44.86 -12.47 5.93
N ALA A 322 -43.87 -12.52 5.06
CA ALA A 322 -42.53 -13.01 5.36
C ALA A 322 -41.50 -11.86 5.56
N ALA A 323 -40.38 -12.23 6.14
CA ALA A 323 -39.19 -11.36 6.21
C ALA A 323 -37.99 -12.07 5.57
N ALA A 324 -37.09 -11.27 5.02
CA ALA A 324 -35.78 -11.74 4.56
C ALA A 324 -34.67 -10.80 5.04
N SER A 325 -33.51 -11.37 5.28
CA SER A 325 -32.36 -10.60 5.78
C SER A 325 -31.12 -10.85 4.92
N PHE A 326 -30.31 -9.80 4.76
CA PHE A 326 -29.00 -9.85 4.14
C PHE A 326 -27.97 -9.24 5.10
N LYS A 327 -26.91 -10.00 5.39
CA LYS A 327 -25.83 -9.58 6.28
C LYS A 327 -24.57 -9.29 5.48
N SER A 328 -23.99 -8.12 5.68
CA SER A 328 -22.69 -7.71 5.14
C SER A 328 -21.86 -7.05 6.22
N SER A 329 -20.56 -6.91 5.97
CA SER A 329 -19.67 -6.22 6.90
C SER A 329 -18.88 -5.13 6.19
N VAL A 330 -18.48 -4.12 6.94
CA VAL A 330 -17.64 -3.00 6.48
C VAL A 330 -16.48 -2.83 7.44
N PHE A 331 -15.28 -2.91 6.94
CA PHE A 331 -14.08 -2.47 7.65
C PHE A 331 -13.85 -0.99 7.36
N ALA A 332 -13.67 -0.18 8.38
CA ALA A 332 -13.33 1.23 8.25
C ALA A 332 -12.27 1.60 9.30
N GLY A 333 -11.00 1.63 8.92
CA GLY A 333 -9.94 1.83 9.91
C GLY A 333 -8.51 1.80 9.37
N ALA A 334 -7.58 1.66 10.29
CA ALA A 334 -6.15 1.57 10.01
C ALA A 334 -5.75 0.18 9.48
N LYS A 335 -4.85 0.15 8.50
CA LYS A 335 -4.31 -1.08 7.93
C LYS A 335 -3.23 -1.69 8.84
N GLU A 336 -3.62 -2.10 10.03
CA GLU A 336 -2.72 -2.78 10.96
C GLU A 336 -2.51 -4.24 10.53
N VAL A 337 -1.25 -4.68 10.48
CA VAL A 337 -0.90 -6.00 9.95
C VAL A 337 -1.57 -7.14 10.73
N HIS A 338 -1.60 -7.02 12.06
CA HIS A 338 -2.22 -8.02 12.92
C HIS A 338 -3.73 -8.01 12.82
N VAL A 339 -4.37 -6.84 12.79
CA VAL A 339 -5.83 -6.69 12.70
C VAL A 339 -6.36 -7.25 11.37
N LEU A 340 -5.72 -6.89 10.25
CA LEU A 340 -6.13 -7.41 8.94
C LEU A 340 -5.88 -8.91 8.80
N SER A 341 -4.81 -9.43 9.40
CA SER A 341 -4.53 -10.88 9.41
C SER A 341 -5.55 -11.65 10.25
N ASP A 342 -5.94 -11.12 11.43
CA ASP A 342 -6.99 -11.71 12.28
C ASP A 342 -8.34 -11.73 11.54
N TYR A 343 -8.74 -10.62 10.92
CA TYR A 343 -9.98 -10.58 10.15
C TYR A 343 -9.95 -11.52 8.93
N ARG A 344 -8.81 -11.62 8.22
CA ARG A 344 -8.65 -12.59 7.13
C ARG A 344 -8.97 -14.01 7.60
N ASP A 345 -8.41 -14.40 8.74
CA ASP A 345 -8.52 -15.77 9.26
C ASP A 345 -9.90 -16.00 9.89
N ARG A 346 -10.40 -15.05 10.70
CA ARG A 346 -11.69 -15.15 11.41
C ARG A 346 -12.89 -15.10 10.47
N LEU A 347 -12.85 -14.26 9.44
CA LEU A 347 -13.94 -14.11 8.48
C LEU A 347 -13.80 -15.06 7.28
N GLY A 348 -12.67 -15.76 7.16
CA GLY A 348 -12.36 -16.60 5.99
C GLY A 348 -12.30 -15.80 4.69
N VAL A 349 -11.82 -14.56 4.76
CA VAL A 349 -11.77 -13.62 3.63
C VAL A 349 -10.34 -13.57 3.07
N PRO A 350 -10.08 -14.22 1.93
CA PRO A 350 -8.71 -14.34 1.41
C PRO A 350 -8.13 -12.98 1.01
N LEU A 351 -6.81 -12.85 1.12
CA LEU A 351 -6.02 -11.71 0.65
C LEU A 351 -6.32 -10.37 1.35
N LEU A 352 -7.05 -10.33 2.46
CA LEU A 352 -7.35 -9.08 3.17
C LEU A 352 -6.07 -8.42 3.70
N ASP A 353 -5.10 -9.21 4.15
CA ASP A 353 -3.78 -8.74 4.59
C ASP A 353 -2.93 -8.16 3.45
N ARG A 354 -3.33 -8.37 2.19
CA ARG A 354 -2.71 -7.77 1.00
C ARG A 354 -3.21 -6.36 0.73
N ALA A 355 -4.19 -5.86 1.50
CA ALA A 355 -4.54 -4.44 1.50
C ALA A 355 -3.36 -3.54 1.94
N ILE A 356 -2.39 -4.10 2.67
CA ILE A 356 -1.10 -3.48 2.91
C ILE A 356 -0.19 -3.78 1.72
N ASP A 357 0.24 -2.75 1.02
CA ASP A 357 1.10 -2.87 -0.18
C ASP A 357 2.54 -3.23 0.18
N PHE A 358 2.79 -4.48 0.57
CA PHE A 358 4.15 -5.00 0.78
C PHE A 358 4.98 -5.08 -0.51
N GLY A 359 4.41 -4.72 -1.66
CA GLY A 359 5.05 -4.69 -2.96
C GLY A 359 5.35 -6.07 -3.55
N PHE A 360 6.12 -6.07 -4.63
CA PHE A 360 6.50 -7.29 -5.35
C PHE A 360 7.20 -8.33 -4.45
N PHE A 361 8.07 -7.89 -3.55
CA PHE A 361 8.79 -8.77 -2.64
C PHE A 361 8.01 -9.07 -1.35
N TRP A 362 6.68 -9.12 -1.40
CA TRP A 362 5.83 -9.36 -0.23
C TRP A 362 6.20 -10.65 0.54
N ILE A 363 6.69 -11.69 -0.17
CA ILE A 363 7.18 -12.94 0.43
C ILE A 363 8.36 -12.67 1.39
N ILE A 364 9.13 -11.59 1.16
CA ILE A 364 10.23 -11.15 2.03
C ILE A 364 9.74 -10.04 2.97
N SER A 365 8.98 -9.07 2.46
CA SER A 365 8.58 -7.87 3.21
C SER A 365 7.70 -8.20 4.40
N LYS A 366 6.67 -9.06 4.22
CA LYS A 366 5.76 -9.42 5.31
C LYS A 366 6.46 -10.22 6.44
N PRO A 367 7.23 -11.29 6.18
CA PRO A 367 8.03 -11.93 7.22
C PRO A 367 9.04 -11.00 7.89
N LEU A 368 9.65 -10.10 7.12
CA LEU A 368 10.60 -9.13 7.66
C LEU A 368 9.92 -8.16 8.63
N PHE A 369 8.71 -7.70 8.30
CA PHE A 369 7.89 -6.91 9.22
C PHE A 369 7.56 -7.69 10.49
N LEU A 370 7.12 -8.95 10.39
CA LEU A 370 6.78 -9.77 11.56
C LEU A 370 7.99 -9.98 12.49
N VAL A 371 9.19 -10.17 11.93
CA VAL A 371 10.42 -10.25 12.71
C VAL A 371 10.75 -8.90 13.34
N LEU A 372 10.58 -7.79 12.62
CA LEU A 372 10.78 -6.44 13.14
C LEU A 372 9.86 -6.14 14.31
N ASP A 373 8.59 -6.46 14.18
CA ASP A 373 7.58 -6.27 15.21
C ASP A 373 7.83 -7.15 16.44
N TRP A 374 8.22 -8.40 16.22
CA TRP A 374 8.65 -9.31 17.31
C TRP A 374 9.88 -8.76 18.07
N ILE A 375 10.88 -8.23 17.36
CA ILE A 375 12.05 -7.59 17.97
C ILE A 375 11.60 -6.36 18.78
N TYR A 376 10.71 -5.53 18.21
CA TYR A 376 10.18 -4.35 18.89
C TYR A 376 9.44 -4.72 20.17
N GLY A 377 8.55 -5.74 20.13
CA GLY A 377 7.86 -6.24 21.31
C GLY A 377 8.82 -6.72 22.40
N GLY A 378 9.85 -7.47 22.02
CA GLY A 378 10.92 -7.92 22.94
C GLY A 378 11.71 -6.75 23.53
N LEU A 379 12.06 -5.75 22.72
CA LEU A 379 12.78 -4.57 23.20
C LEU A 379 11.91 -3.73 24.14
N LYS A 380 10.63 -3.58 23.85
CA LYS A 380 9.69 -2.87 24.71
C LYS A 380 9.51 -3.56 26.07
N PHE A 381 9.48 -4.90 26.06
CA PHE A 381 9.43 -5.70 27.28
C PHE A 381 10.72 -5.55 28.13
N LEU A 382 11.90 -5.59 27.48
CA LEU A 382 13.19 -5.55 28.16
C LEU A 382 13.63 -4.15 28.58
N LEU A 383 13.37 -3.14 27.77
CA LEU A 383 13.89 -1.78 27.92
C LEU A 383 12.80 -0.74 28.26
N GLY A 384 11.52 -1.15 28.34
CA GLY A 384 10.40 -0.26 28.61
C GLY A 384 10.30 0.86 27.57
N SER A 385 10.28 2.10 28.03
CA SER A 385 10.17 3.29 27.18
C SER A 385 11.39 3.54 26.26
N PHE A 386 12.55 2.92 26.53
CA PHE A 386 13.72 3.00 25.67
C PHE A 386 13.61 2.08 24.45
N GLY A 387 12.74 1.04 24.50
CA GLY A 387 12.49 0.16 23.36
C GLY A 387 11.65 0.87 22.31
N ASN A 388 12.20 1.11 21.11
CA ASN A 388 11.51 1.75 19.99
C ASN A 388 11.79 1.04 18.66
N PHE A 389 10.99 1.34 17.64
CA PHE A 389 11.14 0.74 16.31
C PHE A 389 12.48 1.07 15.66
N GLY A 390 13.10 2.22 15.94
CA GLY A 390 14.41 2.55 15.42
C GLY A 390 15.49 1.57 15.90
N ILE A 391 15.51 1.23 17.21
CA ILE A 391 16.41 0.17 17.72
C ILE A 391 16.06 -1.18 17.10
N ALA A 392 14.77 -1.49 16.93
CA ALA A 392 14.35 -2.74 16.31
C ALA A 392 14.89 -2.85 14.87
N ILE A 393 14.89 -1.76 14.08
CA ILE A 393 15.50 -1.69 12.74
C ILE A 393 17.01 -1.99 12.81
N LEU A 394 17.72 -1.40 13.78
CA LEU A 394 19.15 -1.67 13.98
C LEU A 394 19.42 -3.14 14.33
N CYS A 395 18.64 -3.71 15.22
CA CYS A 395 18.74 -5.14 15.60
C CYS A 395 18.38 -6.07 14.43
N LEU A 396 17.31 -5.76 13.69
CA LEU A 396 16.94 -6.51 12.49
C LEU A 396 18.06 -6.49 11.45
N THR A 397 18.70 -5.33 11.26
CA THR A 397 19.85 -5.20 10.34
C THR A 397 20.99 -6.12 10.73
N VAL A 398 21.31 -6.20 12.04
CA VAL A 398 22.33 -7.13 12.57
C VAL A 398 21.91 -8.58 12.29
N LEU A 399 20.66 -8.95 12.56
CA LEU A 399 20.14 -10.29 12.33
C LEU A 399 20.25 -10.70 10.86
N VAL A 400 19.78 -9.85 9.93
CA VAL A 400 19.90 -10.08 8.48
C VAL A 400 21.37 -10.24 8.07
N ARG A 401 22.25 -9.41 8.62
CA ARG A 401 23.70 -9.51 8.38
C ARG A 401 24.30 -10.80 8.89
N LEU A 402 23.88 -11.29 10.04
CA LEU A 402 24.33 -12.58 10.58
C LEU A 402 23.87 -13.74 9.69
N CYS A 403 22.63 -13.71 9.21
CA CYS A 403 22.13 -14.73 8.27
C CYS A 403 22.93 -14.71 6.94
N LEU A 404 23.28 -13.54 6.44
CA LEU A 404 24.05 -13.40 5.19
C LEU A 404 25.57 -13.46 5.39
N PHE A 405 26.04 -13.59 6.63
CA PHE A 405 27.48 -13.54 6.97
C PHE A 405 28.35 -14.53 6.21
N PRO A 406 27.99 -15.84 6.05
CA PRO A 406 28.83 -16.81 5.33
C PRO A 406 29.04 -16.40 3.86
N LEU A 407 27.99 -15.86 3.24
CA LEU A 407 28.00 -15.46 1.85
C LEU A 407 28.80 -14.15 1.64
N ALA A 408 28.58 -13.18 2.53
CA ALA A 408 29.34 -11.94 2.55
C ALA A 408 30.85 -12.20 2.76
N ASN A 409 31.21 -13.13 3.66
CA ASN A 409 32.61 -13.50 3.89
C ASN A 409 33.31 -14.02 2.62
N LYS A 410 32.66 -14.91 1.86
CA LYS A 410 33.21 -15.40 0.60
C LYS A 410 33.42 -14.28 -0.41
N SER A 411 32.46 -13.37 -0.50
CA SER A 411 32.53 -12.20 -1.38
C SER A 411 33.66 -11.25 -0.99
N TYR A 412 33.71 -10.82 0.27
CA TYR A 412 34.77 -9.93 0.75
C TYR A 412 36.17 -10.55 0.65
N ALA A 413 36.32 -11.87 0.89
CA ALA A 413 37.57 -12.58 0.67
C ALA A 413 38.00 -12.53 -0.80
N SER A 414 37.07 -12.73 -1.75
CA SER A 414 37.33 -12.61 -3.18
C SER A 414 37.71 -11.17 -3.58
N MET A 415 36.96 -10.17 -3.05
CA MET A 415 37.27 -8.74 -3.27
C MET A 415 38.68 -8.36 -2.78
N ASN A 416 39.06 -8.86 -1.60
CA ASN A 416 40.40 -8.60 -1.06
C ASN A 416 41.50 -9.24 -1.90
N LYS A 417 41.31 -10.46 -2.43
CA LYS A 417 42.21 -11.06 -3.42
C LYS A 417 42.29 -10.21 -4.68
N MET A 418 41.16 -9.72 -5.19
CA MET A 418 41.13 -8.84 -6.36
C MET A 418 41.91 -7.53 -6.12
N LYS A 419 41.81 -6.97 -4.91
CA LYS A 419 42.60 -5.78 -4.52
C LYS A 419 44.12 -6.04 -4.56
N THR A 420 44.57 -7.23 -4.19
CA THR A 420 45.99 -7.60 -4.29
C THR A 420 46.48 -7.83 -5.71
N LEU A 421 45.57 -8.03 -6.67
CA LEU A 421 45.90 -8.17 -8.09
C LEU A 421 45.94 -6.82 -8.85
N GLN A 422 45.52 -5.72 -8.21
CA GLN A 422 45.53 -4.38 -8.85
C GLN A 422 46.86 -3.98 -9.49
N PRO A 423 48.05 -4.17 -8.86
CA PRO A 423 49.30 -3.87 -9.54
C PRO A 423 49.51 -4.67 -10.81
N LYS A 424 49.24 -6.00 -10.80
CA LYS A 424 49.35 -6.84 -12.00
C LYS A 424 48.37 -6.42 -13.10
N MET A 425 47.18 -5.95 -12.71
CA MET A 425 46.18 -5.41 -13.64
C MET A 425 46.64 -4.06 -14.24
N ALA A 426 47.30 -3.23 -13.46
CA ALA A 426 47.90 -1.97 -13.96
C ALA A 426 49.02 -2.27 -15.02
N GLU A 427 49.91 -3.23 -14.76
CA GLU A 427 50.92 -3.69 -15.69
C GLU A 427 50.33 -4.19 -17.00
N LEU A 428 49.26 -5.00 -16.93
CA LEU A 428 48.55 -5.49 -18.13
C LEU A 428 47.91 -4.35 -18.93
N LYS A 429 47.36 -3.33 -18.20
CA LYS A 429 46.79 -2.15 -18.84
C LYS A 429 47.85 -1.29 -19.55
N GLU A 430 49.00 -1.13 -18.93
CA GLU A 430 50.13 -0.42 -19.55
C GLU A 430 50.65 -1.13 -20.78
N LYS A 431 50.74 -2.49 -20.70
CA LYS A 431 51.25 -3.33 -21.81
C LYS A 431 50.31 -3.47 -22.99
N TYR A 432 48.99 -3.51 -22.74
CA TYR A 432 47.97 -3.84 -23.77
C TYR A 432 46.86 -2.77 -23.87
N GLY A 433 47.09 -1.56 -23.35
CA GLY A 433 46.04 -0.51 -23.24
C GLY A 433 45.41 -0.11 -24.56
N ASP A 434 46.17 -0.18 -25.66
CA ASP A 434 45.75 0.15 -27.02
C ASP A 434 44.92 -1.00 -27.67
N ASP A 435 45.18 -2.24 -27.25
CA ASP A 435 44.43 -3.43 -27.70
C ASP A 435 43.46 -3.89 -26.61
N LYS A 436 42.27 -3.32 -26.61
CA LYS A 436 41.22 -3.61 -25.62
C LYS A 436 40.79 -5.09 -25.62
N GLN A 437 40.87 -5.76 -26.78
CA GLN A 437 40.47 -7.16 -26.90
C GLN A 437 41.49 -8.07 -26.20
N ARG A 438 42.77 -7.83 -26.46
CA ARG A 438 43.87 -8.55 -25.83
C ARG A 438 43.98 -8.25 -24.33
N LEU A 439 43.80 -6.99 -23.93
CA LEU A 439 43.74 -6.58 -22.51
C LEU A 439 42.65 -7.37 -21.74
N ASN A 440 41.44 -7.44 -22.27
CA ASN A 440 40.35 -8.18 -21.62
C ASN A 440 40.63 -9.70 -21.57
N SER A 441 41.22 -10.27 -22.65
CA SER A 441 41.59 -11.67 -22.67
C SER A 441 42.64 -12.00 -21.61
N GLU A 442 43.69 -11.19 -21.50
CA GLU A 442 44.77 -11.35 -20.49
C GLU A 442 44.26 -11.09 -19.07
N MET A 443 43.38 -10.12 -18.88
CA MET A 443 42.71 -9.88 -17.60
C MET A 443 41.87 -11.09 -17.16
N MET A 444 41.09 -11.69 -18.06
CA MET A 444 40.32 -12.89 -17.77
C MET A 444 41.21 -14.11 -17.48
N ALA A 445 42.35 -14.23 -18.23
CA ALA A 445 43.37 -15.26 -17.97
C ALA A 445 44.02 -15.07 -16.57
N LEU A 446 44.31 -13.82 -16.17
CA LEU A 446 44.80 -13.49 -14.83
C LEU A 446 43.81 -13.91 -13.75
N TYR A 447 42.52 -13.55 -13.91
CA TYR A 447 41.49 -13.95 -12.94
C TYR A 447 41.34 -15.46 -12.80
N LYS A 448 41.38 -16.20 -13.94
CA LYS A 448 41.34 -17.66 -13.92
C LYS A 448 42.56 -18.28 -13.22
N ARG A 449 43.76 -17.77 -13.53
CA ARG A 449 45.04 -18.25 -12.93
C ARG A 449 45.05 -18.05 -11.42
N GLU A 450 44.59 -16.86 -10.95
CA GLU A 450 44.56 -16.51 -9.53
C GLU A 450 43.31 -17.03 -8.81
N LYS A 451 42.42 -17.76 -9.52
CA LYS A 451 41.15 -18.31 -8.99
C LYS A 451 40.28 -17.24 -8.30
N VAL A 452 40.16 -16.05 -8.94
CA VAL A 452 39.36 -14.95 -8.46
C VAL A 452 38.19 -14.72 -9.41
N ASN A 453 36.99 -14.61 -8.84
CA ASN A 453 35.78 -14.29 -9.62
C ASN A 453 35.52 -12.77 -9.55
N PRO A 454 35.62 -12.03 -10.66
CA PRO A 454 35.34 -10.58 -10.66
C PRO A 454 33.89 -10.24 -10.29
N ALA A 455 32.94 -11.12 -10.57
CA ALA A 455 31.53 -10.93 -10.19
C ALA A 455 31.27 -11.07 -8.68
N ALA A 456 32.23 -11.62 -7.91
CA ALA A 456 32.06 -11.71 -6.46
C ALA A 456 31.99 -10.33 -5.79
N GLY A 457 32.48 -9.26 -6.42
CA GLY A 457 32.42 -7.91 -5.90
C GLY A 457 31.01 -7.30 -5.90
N CYS A 458 30.16 -7.67 -6.86
CA CYS A 458 28.78 -7.17 -6.92
C CYS A 458 27.78 -8.05 -6.18
N LEU A 459 28.16 -9.28 -5.79
CA LEU A 459 27.27 -10.24 -5.12
C LEU A 459 26.61 -9.69 -3.83
N PRO A 460 27.31 -8.98 -2.92
CA PRO A 460 26.67 -8.39 -1.75
C PRO A 460 25.57 -7.40 -2.10
N ILE A 461 25.76 -6.61 -3.16
CA ILE A 461 24.76 -5.61 -3.60
C ILE A 461 23.53 -6.31 -4.15
N LEU A 462 23.72 -7.36 -4.98
CA LEU A 462 22.61 -8.12 -5.59
C LEU A 462 21.73 -8.79 -4.52
N ILE A 463 22.33 -9.35 -3.46
CA ILE A 463 21.60 -10.00 -2.38
C ILE A 463 20.93 -8.98 -1.47
N GLN A 464 21.59 -7.84 -1.24
CA GLN A 464 21.07 -6.77 -0.40
C GLN A 464 19.88 -6.05 -1.03
N PHE A 465 19.79 -6.02 -2.37
CA PHE A 465 18.76 -5.26 -3.08
C PHE A 465 17.31 -5.71 -2.78
N PRO A 466 16.97 -7.03 -2.81
CA PRO A 466 15.64 -7.47 -2.38
C PRO A 466 15.31 -7.15 -0.91
N VAL A 467 16.30 -7.28 -0.02
CA VAL A 467 16.12 -6.93 1.40
C VAL A 467 15.90 -5.43 1.57
N PHE A 468 16.62 -4.61 0.81
CA PHE A 468 16.44 -3.17 0.81
C PHE A 468 15.04 -2.77 0.33
N LEU A 469 14.57 -3.31 -0.81
CA LEU A 469 13.24 -3.02 -1.33
C LEU A 469 12.14 -3.51 -0.38
N ALA A 470 12.35 -4.65 0.26
CA ALA A 470 11.43 -5.19 1.26
C ALA A 470 11.33 -4.26 2.48
N LEU A 471 12.46 -3.81 3.03
CA LEU A 471 12.48 -2.84 4.14
C LEU A 471 11.94 -1.48 3.74
N TYR A 472 12.27 -1.00 2.54
CA TYR A 472 11.69 0.23 2.01
C TYR A 472 10.16 0.18 2.07
N LYS A 473 9.56 -0.92 1.55
CA LYS A 473 8.10 -1.10 1.62
C LYS A 473 7.61 -1.17 3.06
N VAL A 474 8.20 -2.00 3.92
CA VAL A 474 7.81 -2.10 5.33
C VAL A 474 7.79 -0.72 6.01
N LEU A 475 8.89 0.03 5.91
CA LEU A 475 9.02 1.32 6.60
C LEU A 475 8.15 2.44 6.00
N SER A 476 7.72 2.29 4.75
CA SER A 476 6.91 3.31 4.06
C SER A 476 5.41 3.07 4.15
N VAL A 477 4.95 1.79 4.26
CA VAL A 477 3.52 1.47 4.13
C VAL A 477 2.87 0.98 5.40
N THR A 478 3.65 0.52 6.40
CA THR A 478 3.04 -0.01 7.62
C THR A 478 2.67 1.13 8.57
N ILE A 479 1.43 1.07 9.07
CA ILE A 479 0.89 2.09 9.99
C ILE A 479 1.66 2.11 11.31
N GLU A 480 2.26 0.98 11.71
CA GLU A 480 3.05 0.83 12.92
C GLU A 480 4.34 1.68 12.90
N MET A 481 4.80 2.08 11.70
CA MET A 481 5.94 2.99 11.55
C MET A 481 5.54 4.47 11.59
N ARG A 482 4.26 4.78 11.36
CA ARG A 482 3.75 6.15 11.36
C ARG A 482 3.84 6.74 12.75
N HIS A 483 4.49 7.91 12.85
CA HIS A 483 4.76 8.60 14.12
C HIS A 483 5.55 7.75 15.15
N ALA A 484 6.26 6.71 14.69
CA ALA A 484 7.15 5.94 15.54
C ALA A 484 8.44 6.74 15.81
N PRO A 485 8.75 7.08 17.07
CA PRO A 485 9.92 7.90 17.37
C PRO A 485 11.22 7.08 17.35
N PHE A 486 12.32 7.79 17.10
CA PHE A 486 13.67 7.35 17.40
C PHE A 486 14.30 8.28 18.43
N TYR A 487 15.61 8.31 18.56
CA TYR A 487 16.30 9.21 19.48
C TYR A 487 16.62 10.57 18.86
N GLY A 488 16.80 11.57 19.73
CA GLY A 488 17.16 12.93 19.33
C GLY A 488 15.99 13.66 18.68
N TRP A 489 16.18 14.16 17.49
CA TRP A 489 15.21 14.97 16.74
C TRP A 489 14.26 14.16 15.85
N ILE A 490 14.38 12.84 15.81
CA ILE A 490 13.53 11.99 14.98
C ILE A 490 12.29 11.57 15.78
N HIS A 491 11.17 12.18 15.46
CA HIS A 491 9.86 11.90 16.07
C HIS A 491 8.97 11.01 15.20
N ASP A 492 9.34 10.81 13.93
CA ASP A 492 8.61 9.96 12.99
C ASP A 492 9.58 9.25 12.04
N LEU A 493 9.69 7.92 12.17
CA LEU A 493 10.54 7.09 11.30
C LEU A 493 9.98 6.96 9.89
N SER A 494 8.69 7.22 9.68
CA SER A 494 8.02 7.14 8.39
C SER A 494 8.10 8.43 7.57
N ALA A 495 8.54 9.52 8.17
CA ALA A 495 8.75 10.82 7.54
C ALA A 495 10.23 11.03 7.15
N PRO A 496 10.54 11.98 6.27
CA PRO A 496 11.93 12.42 6.02
C PRO A 496 12.58 13.02 7.28
N ASP A 497 13.92 13.09 7.27
CA ASP A 497 14.67 13.77 8.34
C ASP A 497 14.27 15.26 8.41
N PRO A 498 13.73 15.75 9.53
CA PRO A 498 13.27 17.14 9.65
C PRO A 498 14.42 18.15 9.68
N THR A 499 15.66 17.70 9.90
CA THR A 499 16.82 18.58 9.90
C THR A 499 17.26 18.90 8.47
N THR A 500 17.87 20.07 8.30
CA THR A 500 18.49 20.46 7.04
C THR A 500 19.66 21.40 7.32
N PHE A 501 20.67 21.35 6.46
CA PHE A 501 21.79 22.29 6.60
C PHE A 501 21.37 23.74 6.36
N LEU A 502 20.26 23.99 5.65
CA LEU A 502 19.73 25.32 5.38
C LEU A 502 19.33 26.07 6.66
N ASN A 503 18.89 25.36 7.69
CA ASN A 503 18.58 25.92 9.01
C ASN A 503 19.65 25.56 10.06
N LEU A 504 20.88 25.27 9.62
CA LEU A 504 21.99 24.77 10.45
C LEU A 504 21.56 23.60 11.34
N PHE A 505 20.85 22.64 10.76
CA PHE A 505 20.34 21.43 11.44
C PHE A 505 19.40 21.71 12.62
N GLY A 506 18.58 22.77 12.52
CA GLY A 506 17.60 23.15 13.53
C GLY A 506 18.10 24.22 14.52
N LEU A 507 19.32 24.73 14.37
CA LEU A 507 19.84 25.84 15.20
C LEU A 507 19.18 27.19 14.86
N ILE A 508 18.73 27.37 13.62
CA ILE A 508 17.98 28.56 13.20
C ILE A 508 16.50 28.18 13.20
N PRO A 509 15.61 28.96 13.85
CA PRO A 509 14.17 28.71 13.90
C PRO A 509 13.49 29.10 12.56
N TRP A 510 13.99 28.57 11.47
CA TRP A 510 13.44 28.69 10.13
C TRP A 510 13.12 27.30 9.58
N HIS A 511 11.91 27.14 9.03
CA HIS A 511 11.45 25.88 8.47
C HIS A 511 11.48 25.96 6.93
N PRO A 512 12.52 25.44 6.26
CA PRO A 512 12.59 25.43 4.79
C PRO A 512 11.43 24.71 4.13
N ALA A 513 10.81 23.76 4.82
CA ALA A 513 9.63 23.04 4.35
C ALA A 513 8.44 23.96 4.01
N ASP A 514 8.28 25.07 4.73
CA ASP A 514 7.18 26.03 4.49
C ASP A 514 7.29 26.73 3.12
N PHE A 515 8.49 26.71 2.53
CA PHE A 515 8.77 27.35 1.24
C PHE A 515 8.78 26.37 0.06
N ILE A 516 8.57 25.08 0.29
CA ILE A 516 8.57 24.07 -0.78
C ILE A 516 7.43 24.31 -1.79
N HIS A 517 6.34 24.92 -1.35
CA HIS A 517 5.19 25.24 -2.20
C HIS A 517 5.33 26.54 -3.00
N VAL A 518 6.40 27.31 -2.77
CA VAL A 518 6.65 28.56 -3.51
C VAL A 518 7.11 28.24 -4.94
N PRO A 519 6.41 28.72 -5.99
CA PRO A 519 6.79 28.48 -7.37
C PRO A 519 8.25 28.88 -7.65
N MET A 520 8.98 28.07 -8.42
CA MET A 520 10.40 28.19 -8.78
C MET A 520 11.41 28.01 -7.62
N VAL A 521 11.13 28.54 -6.43
CA VAL A 521 12.05 28.51 -5.28
C VAL A 521 11.90 27.18 -4.51
N GLY A 522 10.66 26.70 -4.40
CA GLY A 522 10.33 25.50 -3.63
C GLY A 522 11.05 24.24 -4.12
N GLY A 523 11.16 24.04 -5.42
CA GLY A 523 11.89 22.90 -5.99
C GLY A 523 13.38 22.92 -5.69
N ILE A 524 13.99 24.11 -5.66
CA ILE A 524 15.41 24.28 -5.30
C ILE A 524 15.60 24.02 -3.80
N ILE A 525 14.76 24.58 -2.95
CA ILE A 525 14.80 24.36 -1.50
C ILE A 525 14.60 22.88 -1.19
N ALA A 526 13.61 22.24 -1.77
CA ALA A 526 13.38 20.81 -1.61
C ALA A 526 14.61 19.99 -2.00
N PHE A 527 15.22 20.27 -3.16
CA PHE A 527 16.39 19.55 -3.64
C PHE A 527 17.62 19.72 -2.73
N VAL A 528 17.82 20.92 -2.18
CA VAL A 528 19.01 21.26 -1.35
C VAL A 528 18.78 20.92 0.13
N SER A 529 17.54 20.67 0.56
CA SER A 529 17.24 20.33 1.96
C SER A 529 17.69 18.91 2.30
N ILE A 530 18.91 18.76 2.76
CA ILE A 530 19.51 17.49 3.16
C ILE A 530 19.71 17.47 4.67
N GLY A 531 19.13 16.47 5.33
CA GLY A 531 19.22 16.27 6.77
C GLY A 531 20.53 15.63 7.23
N VAL A 532 20.68 15.50 8.53
CA VAL A 532 21.88 14.89 9.16
C VAL A 532 22.01 13.41 8.80
N TRP A 533 20.91 12.62 8.88
CA TRP A 533 20.97 11.19 8.59
C TRP A 533 21.32 10.87 7.13
N PRO A 534 20.76 11.55 6.11
CA PRO A 534 21.23 11.42 4.73
C PRO A 534 22.72 11.73 4.56
N LEU A 535 23.26 12.75 5.25
CA LEU A 535 24.71 13.05 5.22
C LEU A 535 25.54 11.93 5.87
N VAL A 536 25.12 11.42 7.04
CA VAL A 536 25.76 10.26 7.70
C VAL A 536 25.76 9.04 6.79
N MET A 537 24.63 8.79 6.10
CA MET A 537 24.52 7.71 5.13
C MET A 537 25.50 7.91 3.96
N GLY A 538 25.59 9.10 3.40
CA GLY A 538 26.52 9.43 2.32
C GLY A 538 27.97 9.23 2.72
N VAL A 539 28.37 9.71 3.90
CA VAL A 539 29.71 9.52 4.46
C VAL A 539 30.03 8.04 4.68
N THR A 540 29.12 7.29 5.29
CA THR A 540 29.32 5.83 5.51
C THR A 540 29.41 5.07 4.19
N MET A 541 28.61 5.42 3.18
CA MET A 541 28.70 4.85 1.85
C MET A 541 30.03 5.18 1.16
N TRP A 542 30.48 6.42 1.24
CA TRP A 542 31.77 6.84 0.70
C TRP A 542 32.93 6.09 1.37
N LEU A 543 32.91 5.95 2.70
CA LEU A 543 33.91 5.15 3.43
C LEU A 543 33.90 3.69 3.00
N GLN A 544 32.72 3.09 2.84
CA GLN A 544 32.57 1.72 2.37
C GLN A 544 33.13 1.54 0.96
N MET A 545 32.87 2.48 0.06
CA MET A 545 33.38 2.41 -1.32
C MET A 545 34.90 2.52 -1.38
N ARG A 546 35.53 3.28 -0.51
CA ARG A 546 36.99 3.34 -0.42
C ARG A 546 37.65 2.01 -0.01
N LEU A 547 36.92 1.15 0.65
CA LEU A 547 37.40 -0.20 1.01
C LEU A 547 37.31 -1.18 -0.15
N ASN A 548 36.50 -0.90 -1.17
CA ASN A 548 36.34 -1.75 -2.36
C ASN A 548 37.51 -1.59 -3.32
N PRO A 549 37.83 -2.61 -4.13
CA PRO A 549 38.81 -2.46 -5.22
C PRO A 549 38.30 -1.45 -6.24
N THR A 550 39.20 -0.60 -6.73
CA THR A 550 38.89 0.32 -7.84
C THR A 550 38.70 -0.45 -9.14
N SER A 551 37.69 -0.05 -9.93
CA SER A 551 37.50 -0.64 -11.25
C SER A 551 38.67 -0.27 -12.17
N PRO A 552 39.13 -1.21 -13.03
CA PRO A 552 40.11 -0.93 -14.07
C PRO A 552 39.62 0.08 -15.11
N ASP A 553 38.31 0.14 -15.34
CA ASP A 553 37.67 1.09 -16.25
C ASP A 553 37.52 2.47 -15.57
N PRO A 554 38.12 3.54 -16.12
CA PRO A 554 38.06 4.87 -15.53
C PRO A 554 36.65 5.48 -15.53
N VAL A 555 35.79 5.11 -16.47
CA VAL A 555 34.39 5.57 -16.52
C VAL A 555 33.61 4.93 -15.37
N GLN A 556 33.76 3.63 -15.19
CA GLN A 556 33.10 2.89 -14.10
C GLN A 556 33.65 3.35 -12.73
N ALA A 557 34.95 3.61 -12.62
CA ALA A 557 35.54 4.13 -11.38
C ALA A 557 34.97 5.50 -11.00
N ARG A 558 34.81 6.43 -11.96
CA ARG A 558 34.17 7.74 -11.74
C ARG A 558 32.69 7.60 -11.35
N MET A 559 31.96 6.71 -12.03
CA MET A 559 30.57 6.44 -11.73
C MET A 559 30.39 5.94 -10.29
N PHE A 560 31.21 4.98 -9.85
CA PHE A 560 31.20 4.51 -8.46
C PHE A 560 31.61 5.59 -7.46
N ALA A 561 32.55 6.46 -7.81
CA ALA A 561 32.95 7.57 -6.93
C ALA A 561 31.82 8.61 -6.72
N LEU A 562 30.93 8.80 -7.70
CA LEU A 562 29.79 9.71 -7.63
C LEU A 562 28.57 9.09 -6.95
N MET A 563 28.47 7.77 -6.91
CA MET A 563 27.30 7.07 -6.33
C MET A 563 26.93 7.54 -4.92
N PRO A 564 27.85 7.70 -3.94
CA PRO A 564 27.49 8.18 -2.61
C PRO A 564 26.76 9.52 -2.62
N PHE A 565 27.21 10.45 -3.47
CA PHE A 565 26.58 11.77 -3.62
C PHE A 565 25.18 11.61 -4.23
N ILE A 566 25.04 10.87 -5.34
CA ILE A 566 23.76 10.65 -6.01
C ILE A 566 22.76 10.03 -5.04
N PHE A 567 23.15 8.98 -4.31
CA PHE A 567 22.27 8.31 -3.35
C PHE A 567 21.91 9.19 -2.16
N THR A 568 22.84 10.04 -1.69
CA THR A 568 22.54 11.00 -0.61
C THR A 568 21.42 11.94 -1.01
N PHE A 569 21.48 12.54 -2.21
CA PHE A 569 20.42 13.42 -2.71
C PHE A 569 19.12 12.66 -3.00
N MET A 570 19.20 11.49 -3.63
CA MET A 570 18.03 10.71 -3.99
C MET A 570 17.26 10.22 -2.76
N LEU A 571 17.96 9.86 -1.69
CA LEU A 571 17.35 9.31 -0.47
C LEU A 571 17.13 10.36 0.62
N ALA A 572 17.56 11.60 0.42
CA ALA A 572 17.38 12.68 1.41
C ALA A 572 15.91 12.92 1.79
N HIS A 573 14.99 12.69 0.85
CA HIS A 573 13.55 12.90 1.03
C HIS A 573 12.76 11.61 1.28
N ASN A 574 13.46 10.50 1.48
CA ASN A 574 12.82 9.24 1.86
C ASN A 574 12.63 9.15 3.38
N THR A 575 11.85 8.17 3.81
CA THR A 575 11.62 7.89 5.23
C THR A 575 12.93 7.77 5.99
N VAL A 576 13.09 8.52 7.07
CA VAL A 576 14.35 8.56 7.84
C VAL A 576 14.72 7.18 8.41
N GLY A 577 13.73 6.34 8.73
CA GLY A 577 13.97 4.96 9.15
C GLY A 577 14.77 4.16 8.12
N LEU A 578 14.50 4.34 6.83
CA LEU A 578 15.25 3.72 5.74
C LEU A 578 16.68 4.26 5.64
N VAL A 579 16.85 5.57 5.81
CA VAL A 579 18.17 6.23 5.78
C VAL A 579 19.04 5.76 6.95
N ILE A 580 18.46 5.65 8.16
CA ILE A 580 19.12 5.10 9.36
C ILE A 580 19.53 3.64 9.11
N TYR A 581 18.61 2.82 8.58
CA TYR A 581 18.92 1.44 8.20
C TYR A 581 20.12 1.39 7.24
N TRP A 582 20.16 2.24 6.21
CA TRP A 582 21.25 2.24 5.23
C TRP A 582 22.57 2.67 5.83
N ALA A 583 22.58 3.76 6.61
CA ALA A 583 23.78 4.22 7.33
C ALA A 583 24.35 3.13 8.24
N TRP A 584 23.47 2.45 9.00
CA TRP A 584 23.87 1.35 9.88
C TRP A 584 24.37 0.13 9.11
N ASN A 585 23.68 -0.24 8.03
CA ASN A 585 24.09 -1.32 7.14
C ASN A 585 25.47 -1.08 6.50
N ASN A 586 25.76 0.16 6.07
CA ASN A 586 27.08 0.53 5.58
C ASN A 586 28.14 0.40 6.69
N THR A 587 27.84 0.87 7.90
CA THR A 587 28.72 0.79 9.07
C THR A 587 29.07 -0.66 9.40
N LEU A 588 28.08 -1.54 9.46
CA LEU A 588 28.29 -2.97 9.67
C LEU A 588 29.12 -3.60 8.53
N SER A 589 28.90 -3.17 7.28
CA SER A 589 29.69 -3.62 6.13
C SER A 589 31.17 -3.25 6.30
N ILE A 590 31.45 -2.01 6.69
CA ILE A 590 32.82 -1.52 6.95
C ILE A 590 33.48 -2.35 8.05
N LEU A 591 32.78 -2.58 9.16
CA LEU A 591 33.29 -3.37 10.28
C LEU A 591 33.58 -4.82 9.87
N GLN A 592 32.64 -5.47 9.17
CA GLN A 592 32.80 -6.83 8.66
C GLN A 592 33.98 -6.93 7.68
N GLN A 593 34.07 -6.01 6.73
CA GLN A 593 35.15 -6.00 5.74
C GLN A 593 36.53 -5.77 6.40
N ARG A 594 36.63 -4.86 7.37
CA ARG A 594 37.86 -4.65 8.14
C ARG A 594 38.25 -5.88 8.95
N PHE A 595 37.28 -6.54 9.61
CA PHE A 595 37.53 -7.76 10.36
C PHE A 595 38.08 -8.87 9.45
N ILE A 596 37.51 -9.07 8.28
CA ILE A 596 37.97 -10.08 7.32
C ILE A 596 39.38 -9.75 6.83
N MET A 597 39.66 -8.49 6.47
CA MET A 597 40.99 -8.06 6.04
C MET A 597 42.03 -8.29 7.15
N TRP A 598 41.72 -7.97 8.40
CA TRP A 598 42.59 -8.21 9.54
C TRP A 598 42.87 -9.72 9.73
N LYS A 599 41.85 -10.57 9.68
CA LYS A 599 42.00 -12.03 9.80
C LYS A 599 42.88 -12.59 8.69
N MET A 600 42.71 -12.14 7.46
CA MET A 600 43.52 -12.57 6.32
C MET A 600 44.96 -12.06 6.41
N ALA A 601 45.18 -10.85 6.90
CA ALA A 601 46.53 -10.31 7.11
C ALA A 601 47.30 -11.10 8.21
N LYS A 602 46.60 -11.51 9.29
CA LYS A 602 47.16 -12.35 10.32
C LYS A 602 47.55 -13.75 9.81
N ALA A 603 46.67 -14.36 8.99
CA ALA A 603 46.93 -15.68 8.38
C ALA A 603 48.08 -15.69 7.36
N ARG A 604 48.47 -14.53 6.81
CA ARG A 604 49.63 -14.41 5.92
C ARG A 604 50.96 -14.23 6.67
N LYS A 605 50.88 -13.80 7.94
CA LYS A 605 52.07 -13.59 8.78
C LYS A 605 52.43 -14.83 9.60
N ALA A 606 51.44 -15.74 9.77
CA ALA A 606 51.61 -17.07 10.35
C ALA A 606 51.94 -18.11 9.23
#